data_3e608759905bdbab5c63f192b5f18b43
#
_entry.id   3e608759905bdbab5c63f192b5f18b43
#
_cell.length_a   1.000
_cell.length_b   1.000
_cell.length_c   1.000
_cell.angle_alpha   90.00
_cell.angle_beta   90.00
_cell.angle_gamma   90.00
#
_symmetry.space_group_name_H-M   'P 1'
#
loop_
_entity.id
_entity.type
_entity.pdbx_description
1 polymer ?
#
loop_
_entity_poly.entity_id
_entity_poly.type
_entity_poly.pdbx_seq_one_letter_code
_entity_poly.pdbx_strand_id
1 'polypeptide(L)'
;RHKLFYGAATIEVIGAIIFAFAGKSLALVLLGAELFFIPQPIIFLVVLMTITDSVEYGQLKLGHRDESLTLSVRPLLDKFGGAVANGVVGAATVAAGMTGGATAATITAHGVSIFKIYMFLIPIALIVVGIIIFALKVKLDESSHAKIVAELEQTWGKQFNKGGQDADAEEPAAQPQPGVTEIPAPVAGKLVDLKDVKDSAFASGSMGQGFAIKPSDGKVFAPFSGTVRATFSTRHAVGLVSDSGVALLIHIGIDTVKLHGTGFVTYFDKGQHVEKGDELMEFWDPTIKKAGLDDTVIVTVTNSEEFNFDMLKQAGVEVTNKDNIMKVTKKDQTAE
;
A
#
# COMPACT_ATOMS: atom_id res chain seq x y z
N ARG A 1 9.86 15.63 6.43
CA ARG A 1 10.50 14.95 5.29
C ARG A 1 11.33 15.93 4.45
N HIS A 2 10.74 17.04 3.94
CA HIS A 2 11.45 18.05 3.12
C HIS A 2 12.70 18.60 3.79
N LYS A 3 12.62 19.01 5.08
CA LYS A 3 13.78 19.52 5.84
C LYS A 3 14.90 18.48 5.95
N LEU A 4 14.52 17.20 6.12
CA LEU A 4 15.48 16.10 6.21
C LEU A 4 16.17 15.86 4.86
N PHE A 5 15.41 15.90 3.75
CA PHE A 5 15.97 15.80 2.40
C PHE A 5 16.98 16.92 2.12
N TYR A 6 16.58 18.19 2.34
CA TYR A 6 17.48 19.32 2.08
C TYR A 6 18.72 19.32 2.99
N GLY A 7 18.56 18.96 4.27
CA GLY A 7 19.69 18.83 5.18
C GLY A 7 20.68 17.76 4.73
N ALA A 8 20.19 16.57 4.43
CA ALA A 8 21.00 15.46 3.95
C ALA A 8 21.70 15.77 2.61
N ALA A 9 20.98 16.29 1.62
CA ALA A 9 21.54 16.64 0.32
C ALA A 9 22.57 17.78 0.42
N THR A 10 22.36 18.75 1.32
CA THR A 10 23.36 19.82 1.57
C THR A 10 24.64 19.24 2.17
N ILE A 11 24.53 18.33 3.15
CA ILE A 11 25.68 17.66 3.76
C ILE A 11 26.43 16.84 2.69
N GLU A 12 25.72 16.13 1.82
CA GLU A 12 26.32 15.34 0.73
C GLU A 12 27.11 16.23 -0.25
N VAL A 13 26.55 17.39 -0.64
CA VAL A 13 27.27 18.36 -1.50
C VAL A 13 28.51 18.92 -0.80
N ILE A 14 28.45 19.28 0.48
CA ILE A 14 29.60 19.73 1.26
C ILE A 14 30.65 18.61 1.32
N GLY A 15 30.24 17.39 1.59
CA GLY A 15 31.13 16.22 1.60
C GLY A 15 31.85 16.02 0.27
N ALA A 16 31.11 16.09 -0.85
CA ALA A 16 31.67 16.00 -2.19
C ALA A 16 32.70 17.09 -2.50
N ILE A 17 32.44 18.33 -2.07
CA ILE A 17 33.37 19.45 -2.23
C ILE A 17 34.65 19.21 -1.42
N ILE A 18 34.52 18.88 -0.12
CA ILE A 18 35.68 18.56 0.74
C ILE A 18 36.51 17.43 0.13
N PHE A 19 35.86 16.36 -0.34
CA PHE A 19 36.51 15.21 -0.96
C PHE A 19 37.25 15.60 -2.24
N ALA A 20 36.66 16.41 -3.12
CA ALA A 20 37.28 16.91 -4.36
C ALA A 20 38.56 17.71 -4.09
N PHE A 21 38.61 18.46 -2.99
CA PHE A 21 39.73 19.34 -2.62
C PHE A 21 40.66 18.76 -1.55
N ALA A 22 40.41 17.54 -1.05
CA ALA A 22 41.19 16.92 0.03
C ALA A 22 42.69 16.73 -0.28
N GLY A 23 43.06 16.70 -1.55
CA GLY A 23 44.46 16.53 -1.99
C GLY A 23 45.08 15.23 -1.43
N LYS A 24 46.20 15.35 -0.70
CA LYS A 24 46.92 14.24 -0.09
C LYS A 24 46.58 14.07 1.40
N SER A 25 45.68 14.83 1.96
CA SER A 25 45.30 14.78 3.36
C SER A 25 44.31 13.65 3.61
N LEU A 26 44.77 12.57 4.23
CA LEU A 26 43.92 11.42 4.59
C LEU A 26 42.71 11.83 5.45
N ALA A 27 42.92 12.77 6.39
CA ALA A 27 41.85 13.23 7.26
C ALA A 27 40.73 13.92 6.45
N LEU A 28 41.09 14.77 5.47
CA LEU A 28 40.10 15.44 4.60
C LEU A 28 39.42 14.45 3.64
N VAL A 29 40.15 13.45 3.15
CA VAL A 29 39.58 12.36 2.32
C VAL A 29 38.53 11.59 3.11
N LEU A 30 38.86 11.18 4.33
CA LEU A 30 37.91 10.44 5.18
C LEU A 30 36.70 11.29 5.55
N LEU A 31 36.91 12.53 6.01
CA LEU A 31 35.84 13.44 6.35
C LEU A 31 34.91 13.71 5.15
N GLY A 32 35.48 13.98 3.98
CA GLY A 32 34.71 14.21 2.76
C GLY A 32 33.90 12.97 2.35
N ALA A 33 34.50 11.78 2.46
CA ALA A 33 33.82 10.52 2.16
C ALA A 33 32.67 10.24 3.15
N GLU A 34 32.88 10.43 4.45
CA GLU A 34 31.82 10.26 5.45
C GLU A 34 30.65 11.18 5.22
N LEU A 35 30.90 12.48 5.00
CA LEU A 35 29.86 13.47 4.73
C LEU A 35 29.16 13.23 3.38
N PHE A 36 29.80 12.58 2.44
CA PHE A 36 29.20 12.22 1.15
C PHE A 36 28.33 10.96 1.24
N PHE A 37 28.80 9.89 1.91
CA PHE A 37 28.10 8.60 1.91
C PHE A 37 27.04 8.46 3.01
N ILE A 38 27.22 9.05 4.20
CA ILE A 38 26.27 8.91 5.31
C ILE A 38 24.89 9.48 5.00
N PRO A 39 24.74 10.63 4.30
CA PRO A 39 23.40 11.17 3.97
C PRO A 39 22.63 10.36 2.94
N GLN A 40 23.28 9.54 2.09
CA GLN A 40 22.63 8.85 0.98
C GLN A 40 21.47 7.93 1.40
N PRO A 41 21.58 7.07 2.43
CA PRO A 41 20.44 6.29 2.92
C PRO A 41 19.24 7.14 3.37
N ILE A 42 19.52 8.34 3.93
CA ILE A 42 18.47 9.26 4.37
C ILE A 42 17.73 9.84 3.16
N ILE A 43 18.47 10.31 2.16
CA ILE A 43 17.91 10.82 0.90
C ILE A 43 17.07 9.73 0.23
N PHE A 44 17.61 8.52 0.13
CA PHE A 44 16.95 7.36 -0.42
C PHE A 44 15.61 7.05 0.29
N LEU A 45 15.61 7.05 1.62
CA LEU A 45 14.41 6.81 2.42
C LEU A 45 13.34 7.88 2.17
N VAL A 46 13.73 9.16 2.14
CA VAL A 46 12.77 10.25 1.89
C VAL A 46 12.17 10.17 0.49
N VAL A 47 12.98 9.86 -0.52
CA VAL A 47 12.50 9.68 -1.90
C VAL A 47 11.54 8.48 -1.97
N LEU A 48 11.87 7.36 -1.33
CA LEU A 48 10.99 6.19 -1.26
C LEU A 48 9.64 6.53 -0.64
N MET A 49 9.64 7.20 0.51
CA MET A 49 8.41 7.65 1.18
C MET A 49 7.60 8.59 0.28
N THR A 50 8.25 9.48 -0.47
CA THR A 50 7.59 10.39 -1.41
C THR A 50 6.91 9.64 -2.56
N ILE A 51 7.55 8.59 -3.08
CA ILE A 51 6.95 7.73 -4.11
C ILE A 51 5.73 6.99 -3.55
N THR A 52 5.83 6.46 -2.32
CA THR A 52 4.70 5.79 -1.65
C THR A 52 3.53 6.74 -1.43
N ASP A 53 3.78 7.95 -0.91
CA ASP A 53 2.74 8.96 -0.69
C ASP A 53 2.07 9.42 -2.01
N SER A 54 2.78 9.32 -3.14
CA SER A 54 2.21 9.67 -4.45
C SER A 54 1.14 8.68 -4.91
N VAL A 55 1.08 7.47 -4.34
CA VAL A 55 0.03 6.48 -4.62
C VAL A 55 -1.32 6.99 -4.10
N GLU A 56 -1.38 7.44 -2.84
CA GLU A 56 -2.60 7.99 -2.24
C GLU A 56 -3.04 9.28 -2.94
N TYR A 57 -2.08 10.15 -3.30
CA TYR A 57 -2.36 11.34 -4.08
C TYR A 57 -2.91 11.01 -5.47
N GLY A 58 -2.34 10.00 -6.14
CA GLY A 58 -2.84 9.48 -7.42
C GLY A 58 -4.26 8.95 -7.28
N GLN A 59 -4.52 8.16 -6.25
CA GLN A 59 -5.83 7.59 -5.96
C GLN A 59 -6.90 8.67 -5.74
N LEU A 60 -6.58 9.72 -4.98
CA LEU A 60 -7.51 10.83 -4.76
C LEU A 60 -7.84 11.56 -6.06
N LYS A 61 -6.87 11.72 -6.97
CA LYS A 61 -7.06 12.45 -8.23
C LYS A 61 -7.70 11.64 -9.35
N LEU A 62 -7.36 10.38 -9.45
CA LEU A 62 -7.73 9.52 -10.58
C LEU A 62 -8.89 8.58 -10.24
N GLY A 63 -9.24 8.47 -8.96
CA GLY A 63 -10.32 7.60 -8.49
C GLY A 63 -9.95 6.11 -8.44
N HIS A 64 -8.73 5.73 -8.84
CA HIS A 64 -8.21 4.35 -8.78
C HIS A 64 -6.79 4.32 -8.23
N ARG A 65 -6.39 3.19 -7.63
CA ARG A 65 -5.10 3.01 -6.97
C ARG A 65 -4.13 2.21 -7.85
N ASP A 66 -3.12 2.89 -8.39
CA ASP A 66 -2.08 2.28 -9.24
C ASP A 66 -0.77 2.06 -8.45
N GLU A 67 -0.86 1.36 -7.32
CA GLU A 67 0.29 1.15 -6.44
C GLU A 67 1.41 0.34 -7.11
N SER A 68 1.07 -0.78 -7.74
CA SER A 68 2.04 -1.67 -8.38
C SER A 68 2.79 -0.97 -9.51
N LEU A 69 2.08 -0.17 -10.33
CA LEU A 69 2.68 0.61 -11.41
C LEU A 69 3.62 1.68 -10.83
N THR A 70 3.15 2.45 -9.85
CA THR A 70 3.95 3.52 -9.23
C THR A 70 5.20 3.00 -8.55
N LEU A 71 5.10 1.90 -7.80
CA LEU A 71 6.24 1.31 -7.10
C LEU A 71 7.21 0.57 -8.04
N SER A 72 6.75 0.07 -9.21
CA SER A 72 7.61 -0.60 -10.20
C SER A 72 8.61 0.34 -10.89
N VAL A 73 8.32 1.64 -10.91
CA VAL A 73 9.23 2.66 -11.48
C VAL A 73 10.56 2.68 -10.73
N ARG A 74 10.56 2.45 -9.42
CA ARG A 74 11.77 2.49 -8.60
C ARG A 74 12.83 1.47 -8.99
N PRO A 75 12.56 0.13 -9.04
CA PRO A 75 13.57 -0.85 -9.48
C PRO A 75 14.10 -0.57 -10.87
N LEU A 76 13.27 -0.01 -11.78
CA LEU A 76 13.69 0.41 -13.12
C LEU A 76 14.72 1.54 -13.02
N LEU A 77 14.45 2.59 -12.25
CA LEU A 77 15.35 3.72 -12.06
C LEU A 77 16.67 3.31 -11.39
N ASP A 78 16.62 2.42 -10.38
CA ASP A 78 17.81 1.89 -9.71
C ASP A 78 18.72 1.14 -10.69
N LYS A 79 18.15 0.27 -11.52
CA LYS A 79 18.91 -0.48 -12.54
C LYS A 79 19.48 0.43 -13.63
N PHE A 80 18.67 1.37 -14.12
CA PHE A 80 19.10 2.34 -15.12
C PHE A 80 20.19 3.27 -14.58
N GLY A 81 20.00 3.83 -13.37
CA GLY A 81 20.98 4.68 -12.70
C GLY A 81 22.30 3.98 -12.47
N GLY A 82 22.27 2.71 -12.00
CA GLY A 82 23.49 1.90 -11.85
C GLY A 82 24.23 1.65 -13.14
N ALA A 83 23.51 1.38 -14.25
CA ALA A 83 24.12 1.20 -15.57
C ALA A 83 24.80 2.48 -16.07
N VAL A 84 24.12 3.63 -15.92
CA VAL A 84 24.69 4.94 -16.28
C VAL A 84 25.91 5.26 -15.44
N ALA A 85 25.85 5.05 -14.12
CA ALA A 85 26.98 5.30 -13.21
C ALA A 85 28.22 4.48 -13.59
N ASN A 86 28.06 3.18 -13.85
CA ASN A 86 29.17 2.32 -14.30
C ASN A 86 29.74 2.78 -15.66
N GLY A 87 28.89 3.20 -16.58
CA GLY A 87 29.32 3.76 -17.86
C GLY A 87 30.15 5.04 -17.70
N VAL A 88 29.71 5.95 -16.82
CA VAL A 88 30.41 7.20 -16.48
C VAL A 88 31.77 6.91 -15.83
N VAL A 89 31.84 5.97 -14.88
CA VAL A 89 33.12 5.55 -14.25
C VAL A 89 34.09 5.02 -15.30
N GLY A 90 33.63 4.15 -16.22
CA GLY A 90 34.45 3.64 -17.33
C GLY A 90 34.96 4.75 -18.26
N ALA A 91 34.05 5.65 -18.65
CA ALA A 91 34.42 6.79 -19.50
C ALA A 91 35.41 7.74 -18.79
N ALA A 92 35.21 8.02 -17.51
CA ALA A 92 36.09 8.87 -16.70
C ALA A 92 37.50 8.30 -16.59
N THR A 93 37.63 6.99 -16.31
CA THR A 93 38.95 6.33 -16.23
C THR A 93 39.71 6.34 -17.55
N VAL A 94 39.03 6.09 -18.69
CA VAL A 94 39.62 6.16 -20.00
C VAL A 94 40.03 7.61 -20.35
N ALA A 95 39.14 8.57 -20.15
CA ALA A 95 39.43 9.98 -20.46
C ALA A 95 40.55 10.57 -19.58
N ALA A 96 40.68 10.08 -18.35
CA ALA A 96 41.77 10.49 -17.45
C ALA A 96 43.10 9.79 -17.71
N GLY A 97 43.18 8.86 -18.69
CA GLY A 97 44.35 8.05 -18.95
C GLY A 97 44.66 7.00 -17.83
N MET A 98 43.66 6.67 -17.00
CA MET A 98 43.77 5.69 -15.89
C MET A 98 43.36 4.28 -16.38
N THR A 99 43.95 3.83 -17.47
CA THR A 99 43.71 2.51 -18.07
C THR A 99 44.70 1.47 -17.57
N GLY A 100 44.55 0.19 -18.02
CA GLY A 100 45.41 -0.91 -17.56
C GLY A 100 46.89 -0.58 -17.75
N GLY A 101 47.67 -0.72 -16.64
CA GLY A 101 49.10 -0.39 -16.57
C GLY A 101 49.42 1.05 -16.16
N ALA A 102 48.42 1.89 -15.93
CA ALA A 102 48.65 3.24 -15.40
C ALA A 102 49.23 3.23 -14.01
N THR A 103 50.24 4.05 -13.78
CA THR A 103 50.94 4.22 -12.47
C THR A 103 50.82 5.68 -12.06
N ALA A 104 51.09 5.97 -10.76
CA ALA A 104 51.13 7.32 -10.26
C ALA A 104 52.07 8.26 -11.01
N ALA A 105 53.11 7.68 -11.67
CA ALA A 105 54.08 8.43 -12.47
C ALA A 105 53.59 8.71 -13.92
N THR A 106 52.64 7.94 -14.44
CA THR A 106 52.12 8.09 -15.81
C THR A 106 50.84 8.91 -15.87
N ILE A 107 50.14 9.07 -14.74
CA ILE A 107 48.92 9.90 -14.64
C ILE A 107 49.29 11.39 -14.66
N THR A 108 48.82 12.11 -15.66
CA THR A 108 49.09 13.54 -15.80
C THR A 108 48.20 14.39 -14.88
N ALA A 109 48.63 15.63 -14.56
CA ALA A 109 47.80 16.58 -13.84
C ALA A 109 46.48 16.89 -14.59
N HIS A 110 46.49 16.87 -15.90
CA HIS A 110 45.32 17.01 -16.74
C HIS A 110 44.35 15.82 -16.57
N GLY A 111 44.86 14.58 -16.55
CA GLY A 111 44.06 13.38 -16.30
C GLY A 111 43.40 13.40 -14.93
N VAL A 112 44.13 13.83 -13.89
CA VAL A 112 43.55 14.02 -12.56
C VAL A 112 42.40 15.05 -12.55
N SER A 113 42.57 16.15 -13.30
CA SER A 113 41.50 17.18 -13.40
C SER A 113 40.27 16.66 -14.11
N ILE A 114 40.44 15.91 -15.22
CA ILE A 114 39.34 15.23 -15.92
C ILE A 114 38.60 14.28 -14.97
N PHE A 115 39.36 13.42 -14.28
CA PHE A 115 38.77 12.47 -13.31
C PHE A 115 37.95 13.20 -12.23
N LYS A 116 38.45 14.29 -11.66
CA LYS A 116 37.74 15.11 -10.69
C LYS A 116 36.46 15.72 -11.22
N ILE A 117 36.44 16.16 -12.48
CA ILE A 117 35.22 16.69 -13.12
C ILE A 117 34.14 15.59 -13.17
N TYR A 118 34.49 14.41 -13.65
CA TYR A 118 33.52 13.30 -13.75
C TYR A 118 33.07 12.77 -12.40
N MET A 119 33.97 12.65 -11.42
CA MET A 119 33.68 12.03 -10.13
C MET A 119 33.05 12.98 -9.11
N PHE A 120 33.25 14.30 -9.25
CA PHE A 120 32.77 15.26 -8.27
C PHE A 120 31.91 16.37 -8.89
N LEU A 121 32.41 17.07 -9.90
CA LEU A 121 31.72 18.26 -10.44
C LEU A 121 30.38 17.86 -11.08
N ILE A 122 30.36 16.83 -11.92
CA ILE A 122 29.12 16.35 -12.57
C ILE A 122 28.12 15.82 -11.54
N PRO A 123 28.48 14.93 -10.59
CA PRO A 123 27.55 14.50 -9.53
C PRO A 123 27.02 15.65 -8.68
N ILE A 124 27.88 16.60 -8.25
CA ILE A 124 27.44 17.78 -7.50
C ILE A 124 26.39 18.57 -8.30
N ALA A 125 26.65 18.82 -9.58
CA ALA A 125 25.69 19.53 -10.44
C ALA A 125 24.36 18.79 -10.54
N LEU A 126 24.40 17.45 -10.70
CA LEU A 126 23.19 16.61 -10.73
C LEU A 126 22.44 16.61 -9.41
N ILE A 127 23.13 16.54 -8.28
CA ILE A 127 22.50 16.63 -6.92
C ILE A 127 21.81 17.99 -6.78
N VAL A 128 22.47 19.10 -7.15
CA VAL A 128 21.88 20.45 -7.08
C VAL A 128 20.63 20.54 -7.98
N VAL A 129 20.70 20.02 -9.19
CA VAL A 129 19.51 19.94 -10.09
C VAL A 129 18.41 19.11 -9.44
N GLY A 130 18.74 17.97 -8.82
CA GLY A 130 17.80 17.12 -8.08
C GLY A 130 17.13 17.88 -6.92
N ILE A 131 17.90 18.63 -6.14
CA ILE A 131 17.38 19.50 -5.06
C ILE A 131 16.39 20.52 -5.61
N ILE A 132 16.73 21.19 -6.73
CA ILE A 132 15.87 22.19 -7.36
C ILE A 132 14.57 21.55 -7.87
N ILE A 133 14.66 20.41 -8.54
CA ILE A 133 13.47 19.68 -9.03
C ILE A 133 12.60 19.26 -7.86
N PHE A 134 13.18 18.70 -6.80
CA PHE A 134 12.46 18.32 -5.59
C PHE A 134 11.73 19.52 -4.97
N ALA A 135 12.41 20.66 -4.83
CA ALA A 135 11.82 21.88 -4.30
C ALA A 135 10.66 22.43 -5.13
N LEU A 136 10.75 22.34 -6.46
CA LEU A 136 9.74 22.89 -7.36
C LEU A 136 8.56 21.95 -7.60
N LYS A 137 8.79 20.63 -7.61
CA LYS A 137 7.81 19.65 -8.05
C LYS A 137 7.19 18.83 -6.89
N VAL A 138 7.96 18.52 -5.86
CA VAL A 138 7.47 17.75 -4.70
C VAL A 138 6.83 18.68 -3.70
N LYS A 139 5.50 18.82 -3.78
CA LYS A 139 4.71 19.66 -2.90
C LYS A 139 4.00 18.88 -1.79
N LEU A 140 4.08 17.56 -1.85
CA LEU A 140 3.43 16.67 -0.91
C LEU A 140 4.26 16.57 0.37
N ASP A 141 3.84 17.32 1.42
CA ASP A 141 4.41 17.23 2.75
C ASP A 141 3.57 16.32 3.68
N GLU A 142 4.06 16.06 4.90
CA GLU A 142 3.35 15.19 5.85
C GLU A 142 1.94 15.70 6.18
N SER A 143 1.74 17.00 6.23
CA SER A 143 0.44 17.59 6.56
C SER A 143 -0.56 17.45 5.41
N SER A 144 -0.09 17.62 4.19
CA SER A 144 -0.87 17.41 2.97
C SER A 144 -1.21 15.95 2.76
N HIS A 145 -0.26 15.05 3.00
CA HIS A 145 -0.49 13.61 2.94
C HIS A 145 -1.53 13.14 3.97
N ALA A 146 -1.42 13.59 5.23
CA ALA A 146 -2.41 13.26 6.26
C ALA A 146 -3.83 13.73 5.89
N LYS A 147 -3.96 14.90 5.24
CA LYS A 147 -5.26 15.38 4.74
C LYS A 147 -5.79 14.52 3.60
N ILE A 148 -4.92 14.09 2.68
CA ILE A 148 -5.28 13.20 1.56
C ILE A 148 -5.78 11.86 2.10
N VAL A 149 -5.08 11.26 3.06
CA VAL A 149 -5.50 10.00 3.70
C VAL A 149 -6.85 10.18 4.39
N ALA A 150 -7.02 11.24 5.18
CA ALA A 150 -8.29 11.53 5.86
C ALA A 150 -9.44 11.78 4.86
N GLU A 151 -9.18 12.44 3.73
CA GLU A 151 -10.17 12.67 2.67
C GLU A 151 -10.50 11.36 1.94
N LEU A 152 -9.52 10.52 1.68
CA LEU A 152 -9.74 9.18 1.13
C LEU A 152 -10.58 8.32 2.08
N GLU A 153 -10.26 8.30 3.38
CA GLU A 153 -11.02 7.58 4.41
C GLU A 153 -12.47 8.09 4.48
N GLN A 154 -12.67 9.40 4.48
CA GLN A 154 -14.02 9.99 4.47
C GLN A 154 -14.77 9.70 3.17
N THR A 155 -14.08 9.73 2.03
CA THR A 155 -14.67 9.47 0.71
C THR A 155 -15.02 7.98 0.58
N TRP A 156 -14.15 7.11 1.09
CA TRP A 156 -14.41 5.67 1.13
C TRP A 156 -15.54 5.32 2.10
N GLY A 157 -15.57 5.91 3.29
CA GLY A 157 -16.71 5.78 4.18
C GLY A 157 -18.02 6.26 3.54
N LYS A 158 -17.99 7.39 2.82
CA LYS A 158 -19.14 7.91 2.08
C LYS A 158 -19.46 7.10 0.82
N GLN A 159 -18.47 6.55 0.11
CA GLN A 159 -18.70 5.65 -1.03
C GLN A 159 -19.24 4.29 -0.59
N PHE A 160 -18.78 3.77 0.55
CA PHE A 160 -19.41 2.61 1.17
C PHE A 160 -20.87 2.90 1.56
N ASN A 161 -21.14 4.08 2.10
CA ASN A 161 -22.49 4.52 2.46
C ASN A 161 -23.34 4.99 1.25
N LYS A 162 -22.71 5.43 0.13
CA LYS A 162 -23.39 5.84 -1.11
C LYS A 162 -23.41 4.76 -2.19
N GLY A 163 -22.95 3.55 -1.91
CA GLY A 163 -22.87 2.44 -2.87
C GLY A 163 -24.19 1.97 -3.49
N GLY A 164 -25.22 2.82 -3.43
CA GLY A 164 -26.50 2.64 -4.10
C GLY A 164 -26.79 3.55 -5.29
N GLN A 165 -25.97 4.61 -5.54
CA GLN A 165 -26.24 5.51 -6.67
C GLN A 165 -24.93 6.06 -7.21
N ASP A 166 -24.66 5.85 -8.48
CA ASP A 166 -23.56 6.32 -9.32
C ASP A 166 -22.33 5.37 -9.43
N ALA A 167 -22.46 4.40 -10.30
CA ALA A 167 -21.35 3.81 -11.02
C ALA A 167 -21.76 3.63 -12.48
N ASP A 168 -21.21 4.47 -13.34
CA ASP A 168 -21.17 4.23 -14.78
C ASP A 168 -20.38 2.97 -15.05
N ALA A 169 -21.08 1.88 -15.30
CA ALA A 169 -20.62 0.68 -16.01
C ALA A 169 -21.88 0.01 -16.58
N GLU A 170 -21.98 0.03 -17.87
CA GLU A 170 -22.91 -0.80 -18.65
C GLU A 170 -22.75 -2.27 -18.28
N GLU A 171 -23.68 -2.88 -17.85
CA GLU A 171 -24.85 -3.74 -17.90
C GLU A 171 -24.66 -5.23 -17.51
N PRO A 172 -25.66 -6.04 -17.21
CA PRO A 172 -27.10 -5.77 -17.06
C PRO A 172 -27.61 -5.93 -15.63
N ALA A 173 -28.44 -5.01 -15.23
CA ALA A 173 -29.12 -5.01 -13.95
C ALA A 173 -30.14 -6.17 -13.86
N ALA A 174 -29.86 -7.12 -12.99
CA ALA A 174 -30.93 -7.85 -12.35
C ALA A 174 -31.62 -6.89 -11.39
N GLN A 175 -32.93 -6.68 -11.57
CA GLN A 175 -33.73 -5.77 -10.74
C GLN A 175 -33.66 -6.22 -9.27
N PRO A 176 -33.43 -5.30 -8.30
CA PRO A 176 -33.40 -5.64 -6.89
C PRO A 176 -34.76 -6.22 -6.50
N GLN A 177 -34.79 -7.48 -6.11
CA GLN A 177 -35.96 -8.04 -5.44
C GLN A 177 -36.06 -7.39 -4.05
N PRO A 178 -37.20 -6.89 -3.61
CA PRO A 178 -37.38 -6.42 -2.25
C PRO A 178 -37.32 -7.65 -1.36
N GLY A 179 -36.18 -7.86 -0.67
CA GLY A 179 -35.94 -9.16 -0.08
C GLY A 179 -35.05 -9.14 1.14
N VAL A 180 -35.33 -10.10 1.84
CA VAL A 180 -34.57 -10.70 2.92
C VAL A 180 -33.32 -11.35 2.33
N THR A 181 -32.14 -10.92 2.75
CA THR A 181 -30.87 -11.54 2.38
C THR A 181 -30.38 -12.37 3.56
N GLU A 182 -30.18 -13.66 3.37
CA GLU A 182 -29.51 -14.51 4.37
C GLU A 182 -28.02 -14.55 4.07
N ILE A 183 -27.20 -14.24 5.07
CA ILE A 183 -25.75 -14.23 4.98
C ILE A 183 -25.22 -15.49 5.66
N PRO A 184 -24.72 -16.47 4.88
CA PRO A 184 -24.01 -17.62 5.42
C PRO A 184 -22.62 -17.24 5.92
N ALA A 185 -22.01 -18.12 6.68
CA ALA A 185 -20.60 -17.99 7.07
C ALA A 185 -19.72 -18.02 5.80
N PRO A 186 -18.83 -17.05 5.58
CA PRO A 186 -17.93 -17.09 4.44
C PRO A 186 -16.77 -18.08 4.64
N VAL A 187 -16.53 -18.55 5.85
CA VAL A 187 -15.47 -19.49 6.23
C VAL A 187 -16.00 -20.50 7.24
N ALA A 188 -15.47 -21.72 7.23
CA ALA A 188 -15.79 -22.70 8.27
C ALA A 188 -15.05 -22.38 9.58
N GLY A 189 -15.70 -22.66 10.71
CA GLY A 189 -15.09 -22.45 12.03
C GLY A 189 -16.09 -22.19 13.13
N LYS A 190 -15.62 -21.64 14.24
CA LYS A 190 -16.43 -21.36 15.43
C LYS A 190 -16.97 -19.93 15.40
N LEU A 191 -18.28 -19.76 15.47
CA LEU A 191 -18.95 -18.46 15.49
C LEU A 191 -18.60 -17.68 16.75
N VAL A 192 -18.30 -16.39 16.61
CA VAL A 192 -17.91 -15.46 17.68
C VAL A 192 -18.82 -14.23 17.59
N ASP A 193 -19.23 -13.71 18.71
CA ASP A 193 -19.97 -12.44 18.77
C ASP A 193 -19.04 -11.28 18.36
N LEU A 194 -19.53 -10.34 17.56
CA LEU A 194 -18.72 -9.22 17.09
C LEU A 194 -18.16 -8.39 18.26
N LYS A 195 -18.92 -8.26 19.37
CA LYS A 195 -18.48 -7.53 20.58
C LYS A 195 -17.27 -8.17 21.29
N ASP A 196 -17.03 -9.47 21.07
CA ASP A 196 -15.93 -10.22 21.69
C ASP A 196 -14.63 -10.19 20.86
N VAL A 197 -14.66 -9.53 19.71
CA VAL A 197 -13.48 -9.32 18.84
C VAL A 197 -12.54 -8.33 19.52
N LYS A 198 -11.23 -8.58 19.44
CA LYS A 198 -10.20 -7.75 20.09
C LYS A 198 -9.93 -6.40 19.41
N ASP A 199 -10.60 -6.10 18.32
CA ASP A 199 -10.53 -4.82 17.61
C ASP A 199 -11.71 -3.94 18.00
N SER A 200 -11.43 -2.75 18.55
CA SER A 200 -12.45 -1.85 19.07
C SER A 200 -13.36 -1.26 17.98
N ALA A 201 -12.87 -1.08 16.75
CA ALA A 201 -13.66 -0.55 15.64
C ALA A 201 -14.75 -1.54 15.22
N PHE A 202 -14.43 -2.83 15.20
CA PHE A 202 -15.40 -3.88 14.93
C PHE A 202 -16.28 -4.18 16.14
N ALA A 203 -15.70 -4.34 17.33
CA ALA A 203 -16.43 -4.68 18.54
C ALA A 203 -17.50 -3.64 18.94
N SER A 204 -17.27 -2.36 18.66
CA SER A 204 -18.23 -1.28 18.90
C SER A 204 -19.37 -1.22 17.89
N GLY A 205 -19.28 -1.95 16.78
CA GLY A 205 -20.22 -1.86 15.66
C GLY A 205 -20.06 -0.60 14.79
N SER A 206 -19.00 0.19 14.99
CA SER A 206 -18.74 1.39 14.18
C SER A 206 -18.43 1.06 12.71
N MET A 207 -17.98 -0.17 12.43
CA MET A 207 -17.77 -0.71 11.09
C MET A 207 -18.98 -1.47 10.54
N GLY A 208 -20.15 -1.35 11.19
CA GLY A 208 -21.39 -2.01 10.83
C GLY A 208 -21.74 -3.18 11.74
N GLN A 209 -22.98 -3.69 11.57
CA GLN A 209 -23.47 -4.87 12.30
C GLN A 209 -22.98 -6.15 11.62
N GLY A 210 -22.74 -7.20 12.42
CA GLY A 210 -22.22 -8.44 11.87
C GLY A 210 -21.86 -9.49 12.89
N PHE A 211 -20.94 -10.37 12.50
CA PHE A 211 -20.45 -11.48 13.31
C PHE A 211 -18.97 -11.76 13.00
N ALA A 212 -18.35 -12.58 13.80
CA ALA A 212 -16.99 -13.04 13.55
C ALA A 212 -16.92 -14.56 13.59
N ILE A 213 -15.87 -15.16 13.00
CA ILE A 213 -15.64 -16.59 12.99
C ILE A 213 -14.17 -16.84 13.31
N LYS A 214 -13.92 -17.71 14.28
CA LYS A 214 -12.59 -18.29 14.49
C LYS A 214 -12.41 -19.41 13.48
N PRO A 215 -11.59 -19.23 12.42
CA PRO A 215 -11.58 -20.14 11.28
C PRO A 215 -10.98 -21.49 11.63
N SER A 216 -11.49 -22.55 11.01
CA SER A 216 -10.93 -23.91 11.06
C SER A 216 -10.13 -24.23 9.80
N ASP A 217 -10.36 -23.49 8.71
CA ASP A 217 -9.59 -23.56 7.47
C ASP A 217 -9.36 -22.16 6.91
N GLY A 218 -8.58 -22.05 5.82
CA GLY A 218 -8.18 -20.78 5.23
C GLY A 218 -8.96 -20.40 3.96
N LYS A 219 -10.09 -21.05 3.64
CA LYS A 219 -10.86 -20.77 2.43
C LYS A 219 -12.05 -19.87 2.71
N VAL A 220 -12.16 -18.79 1.93
CA VAL A 220 -13.24 -17.81 2.06
C VAL A 220 -14.10 -17.81 0.83
N PHE A 221 -15.42 -17.95 1.01
CA PHE A 221 -16.41 -18.06 -0.06
C PHE A 221 -17.36 -16.86 -0.09
N ALA A 222 -17.90 -16.56 -1.27
CA ALA A 222 -18.92 -15.54 -1.46
C ALA A 222 -20.22 -15.93 -0.73
N PRO A 223 -20.69 -15.12 0.23
CA PRO A 223 -21.89 -15.44 0.98
C PRO A 223 -23.18 -15.21 0.19
N PHE A 224 -23.10 -14.44 -0.88
CA PHE A 224 -24.22 -14.15 -1.80
C PHE A 224 -23.67 -13.79 -3.18
N SER A 225 -24.56 -13.84 -4.20
CA SER A 225 -24.23 -13.30 -5.53
C SER A 225 -24.22 -11.78 -5.51
N GLY A 226 -23.23 -11.18 -6.16
CA GLY A 226 -23.05 -9.74 -6.13
C GLY A 226 -21.73 -9.30 -6.74
N THR A 227 -21.38 -8.03 -6.56
CA THR A 227 -20.19 -7.41 -7.17
C THR A 227 -19.12 -7.11 -6.15
N VAL A 228 -17.87 -7.40 -6.48
CA VAL A 228 -16.69 -6.98 -5.70
C VAL A 228 -16.50 -5.47 -5.85
N ARG A 229 -16.72 -4.72 -4.78
CA ARG A 229 -16.64 -3.25 -4.78
C ARG A 229 -15.36 -2.71 -4.16
N ALA A 230 -14.80 -3.42 -3.17
CA ALA A 230 -13.55 -3.03 -2.52
C ALA A 230 -12.55 -4.18 -2.50
N THR A 231 -11.32 -3.86 -2.89
CA THR A 231 -10.16 -4.75 -2.82
C THR A 231 -9.03 -4.02 -2.10
N PHE A 232 -8.19 -4.77 -1.41
CA PHE A 232 -7.08 -4.23 -0.64
C PHE A 232 -5.77 -4.79 -1.18
N SER A 233 -4.76 -3.96 -1.38
CA SER A 233 -3.44 -4.38 -1.88
C SER A 233 -2.78 -5.44 -1.00
N THR A 234 -3.08 -5.40 0.29
CA THR A 234 -2.63 -6.38 1.29
C THR A 234 -3.51 -7.65 1.34
N ARG A 235 -4.54 -7.76 0.50
CA ARG A 235 -5.37 -8.96 0.29
C ARG A 235 -5.98 -9.57 1.56
N HIS A 236 -6.04 -8.81 2.66
CA HIS A 236 -6.57 -9.29 3.94
C HIS A 236 -8.08 -9.04 4.10
N ALA A 237 -8.67 -8.33 3.15
CA ALA A 237 -10.10 -8.02 3.18
C ALA A 237 -10.70 -7.88 1.78
N VAL A 238 -12.02 -8.07 1.69
CA VAL A 238 -12.82 -7.86 0.49
C VAL A 238 -14.15 -7.21 0.85
N GLY A 239 -14.58 -6.23 0.05
CA GLY A 239 -15.90 -5.63 0.13
C GLY A 239 -16.78 -6.08 -1.04
N LEU A 240 -17.95 -6.61 -0.72
CA LEU A 240 -18.95 -7.11 -1.67
C LEU A 240 -20.23 -6.28 -1.56
N VAL A 241 -20.91 -6.09 -2.67
CA VAL A 241 -22.29 -5.57 -2.65
C VAL A 241 -23.17 -6.61 -3.34
N SER A 242 -24.16 -7.12 -2.60
CA SER A 242 -25.12 -8.09 -3.14
C SER A 242 -26.03 -7.45 -4.18
N ASP A 243 -26.65 -8.28 -5.02
CA ASP A 243 -27.65 -7.82 -5.98
C ASP A 243 -28.88 -7.19 -5.31
N SER A 244 -29.10 -7.44 -4.01
CA SER A 244 -30.12 -6.82 -3.17
C SER A 244 -29.67 -5.52 -2.46
N GLY A 245 -28.43 -5.06 -2.68
CA GLY A 245 -27.88 -3.82 -2.16
C GLY A 245 -27.23 -3.92 -0.76
N VAL A 246 -27.03 -5.11 -0.21
CA VAL A 246 -26.32 -5.30 1.07
C VAL A 246 -24.82 -5.15 0.83
N ALA A 247 -24.18 -4.17 1.46
CA ALA A 247 -22.73 -3.95 1.40
C ALA A 247 -22.06 -4.70 2.55
N LEU A 248 -21.24 -5.70 2.23
CA LEU A 248 -20.56 -6.58 3.17
C LEU A 248 -19.05 -6.41 3.09
N LEU A 249 -18.41 -6.31 4.25
CA LEU A 249 -16.95 -6.41 4.40
C LEU A 249 -16.61 -7.75 5.04
N ILE A 250 -15.72 -8.50 4.41
CA ILE A 250 -15.07 -9.69 4.99
C ILE A 250 -13.62 -9.31 5.26
N HIS A 251 -13.21 -9.34 6.52
CA HIS A 251 -11.87 -8.95 6.97
C HIS A 251 -11.20 -10.13 7.68
N ILE A 252 -10.03 -10.54 7.22
CA ILE A 252 -9.33 -11.73 7.71
C ILE A 252 -8.27 -11.32 8.72
N GLY A 253 -8.47 -11.74 9.94
CA GLY A 253 -7.59 -11.50 11.07
C GLY A 253 -7.60 -10.05 11.57
N ILE A 254 -6.95 -9.83 12.69
CA ILE A 254 -6.77 -8.50 13.29
C ILE A 254 -5.35 -8.04 13.00
N ASP A 255 -5.18 -6.80 12.57
CA ASP A 255 -3.88 -6.20 12.22
C ASP A 255 -3.14 -6.91 11.07
N THR A 256 -3.78 -7.78 10.32
CA THR A 256 -3.17 -8.57 9.24
C THR A 256 -2.73 -7.73 8.03
N VAL A 257 -3.17 -6.49 7.95
CA VAL A 257 -2.60 -5.46 7.04
C VAL A 257 -1.07 -5.37 7.17
N LYS A 258 -0.52 -5.63 8.36
CA LYS A 258 0.92 -5.64 8.68
C LYS A 258 1.70 -6.75 7.96
N LEU A 259 1.03 -7.76 7.43
CA LEU A 259 1.64 -8.84 6.65
C LEU A 259 1.89 -8.47 5.18
N HIS A 260 1.45 -7.28 4.75
CA HIS A 260 1.68 -6.76 3.40
C HIS A 260 1.29 -7.75 2.28
N GLY A 261 0.23 -8.52 2.49
CA GLY A 261 -0.28 -9.52 1.54
C GLY A 261 0.40 -10.89 1.64
N THR A 262 1.40 -11.07 2.51
CA THR A 262 2.04 -12.37 2.72
C THR A 262 1.07 -13.35 3.37
N GLY A 263 0.85 -14.50 2.73
CA GLY A 263 -0.07 -15.54 3.21
C GLY A 263 -1.52 -15.33 2.78
N PHE A 264 -1.80 -14.44 1.81
CA PHE A 264 -3.12 -14.22 1.23
C PHE A 264 -3.10 -14.39 -0.28
N VAL A 265 -4.10 -15.07 -0.82
CA VAL A 265 -4.35 -15.22 -2.26
C VAL A 265 -5.79 -14.79 -2.53
N THR A 266 -6.03 -14.02 -3.59
CA THR A 266 -7.37 -13.58 -4.02
C THR A 266 -7.66 -14.09 -5.42
N TYR A 267 -8.92 -14.49 -5.68
CA TYR A 267 -9.40 -15.08 -6.93
C TYR A 267 -10.43 -14.19 -7.65
N PHE A 268 -10.44 -12.91 -7.36
CA PHE A 268 -11.36 -11.93 -7.93
C PHE A 268 -10.66 -10.62 -8.30
N ASP A 269 -11.28 -9.87 -9.18
CA ASP A 269 -10.93 -8.50 -9.52
C ASP A 269 -12.01 -7.51 -9.03
N LYS A 270 -11.60 -6.24 -8.82
CA LYS A 270 -12.55 -5.18 -8.49
C LYS A 270 -13.52 -4.96 -9.67
N GLY A 271 -14.81 -4.91 -9.37
CA GLY A 271 -15.88 -4.81 -10.37
C GLY A 271 -16.39 -6.15 -10.88
N GLN A 272 -15.72 -7.26 -10.57
CA GLN A 272 -16.16 -8.60 -10.95
C GLN A 272 -17.45 -8.97 -10.21
N HIS A 273 -18.42 -9.56 -10.95
CA HIS A 273 -19.56 -10.23 -10.35
C HIS A 273 -19.16 -11.64 -9.93
N VAL A 274 -19.58 -12.03 -8.73
CA VAL A 274 -19.34 -13.36 -8.14
C VAL A 274 -20.66 -14.00 -7.77
N GLU A 275 -20.72 -15.31 -7.87
CA GLU A 275 -21.89 -16.09 -7.48
C GLU A 275 -21.76 -16.59 -6.03
N LYS A 276 -22.89 -16.78 -5.34
CA LYS A 276 -22.91 -17.37 -4.00
C LYS A 276 -22.18 -18.72 -4.00
N GLY A 277 -21.15 -18.83 -3.15
CA GLY A 277 -20.34 -20.03 -2.99
C GLY A 277 -19.06 -20.04 -3.81
N ASP A 278 -18.80 -19.02 -4.63
CA ASP A 278 -17.51 -18.88 -5.30
C ASP A 278 -16.39 -18.69 -4.27
N GLU A 279 -15.25 -19.33 -4.50
CA GLU A 279 -14.07 -19.13 -3.66
C GLU A 279 -13.46 -17.77 -3.95
N LEU A 280 -13.49 -16.86 -2.96
CA LEU A 280 -13.00 -15.50 -3.09
C LEU A 280 -11.52 -15.41 -2.79
N MET A 281 -11.07 -16.04 -1.72
CA MET A 281 -9.70 -15.92 -1.27
C MET A 281 -9.28 -17.10 -0.38
N GLU A 282 -7.97 -17.29 -0.33
CA GLU A 282 -7.32 -18.17 0.64
C GLU A 282 -6.36 -17.41 1.53
N PHE A 283 -6.24 -17.82 2.77
CA PHE A 283 -5.24 -17.33 3.70
C PHE A 283 -4.54 -18.47 4.43
N TRP A 284 -3.26 -18.26 4.71
CA TRP A 284 -2.42 -19.24 5.39
C TRP A 284 -2.35 -18.93 6.88
N ASP A 285 -3.23 -19.55 7.66
CA ASP A 285 -3.32 -19.39 9.12
C ASP A 285 -1.96 -19.49 9.86
N PRO A 286 -1.07 -20.45 9.56
CA PRO A 286 0.26 -20.49 10.18
C PRO A 286 1.09 -19.20 9.99
N THR A 287 0.91 -18.48 8.88
CA THR A 287 1.59 -17.21 8.65
C THR A 287 1.09 -16.12 9.61
N ILE A 288 -0.23 -16.04 9.79
CA ILE A 288 -0.87 -15.08 10.70
C ILE A 288 -0.43 -15.37 12.15
N LYS A 289 -0.52 -16.63 12.57
CA LYS A 289 -0.13 -17.07 13.92
C LYS A 289 1.36 -16.87 14.21
N LYS A 290 2.25 -17.15 13.23
CA LYS A 290 3.68 -16.92 13.37
C LYS A 290 4.03 -15.44 13.56
N ALA A 291 3.23 -14.54 13.00
CA ALA A 291 3.35 -13.10 13.20
C ALA A 291 2.79 -12.62 14.55
N GLY A 292 2.19 -13.50 15.36
CA GLY A 292 1.56 -13.16 16.64
C GLY A 292 0.22 -12.44 16.47
N LEU A 293 -0.39 -12.54 15.29
CA LEU A 293 -1.66 -11.89 14.97
C LEU A 293 -2.85 -12.85 15.18
N ASP A 294 -4.04 -12.27 15.38
CA ASP A 294 -5.29 -13.01 15.50
C ASP A 294 -5.86 -13.29 14.11
N ASP A 295 -6.26 -14.52 13.84
CA ASP A 295 -6.78 -15.00 12.56
C ASP A 295 -8.31 -14.90 12.42
N THR A 296 -9.00 -14.36 13.42
CA THR A 296 -10.47 -14.26 13.43
C THR A 296 -10.98 -13.52 12.18
N VAL A 297 -11.85 -14.17 11.43
CA VAL A 297 -12.50 -13.59 10.26
C VAL A 297 -13.72 -12.79 10.71
N ILE A 298 -13.76 -11.52 10.34
CA ILE A 298 -14.79 -10.56 10.73
C ILE A 298 -15.68 -10.28 9.51
N VAL A 299 -16.99 -10.30 9.71
CA VAL A 299 -17.99 -10.10 8.67
C VAL A 299 -18.93 -8.99 9.13
N THR A 300 -18.95 -7.85 8.44
CA THR A 300 -19.83 -6.72 8.80
C THR A 300 -20.60 -6.20 7.60
N VAL A 301 -21.86 -5.83 7.83
CA VAL A 301 -22.68 -5.08 6.87
C VAL A 301 -22.42 -3.60 7.07
N THR A 302 -21.70 -3.00 6.15
CA THR A 302 -21.19 -1.62 6.29
C THR A 302 -22.27 -0.55 6.10
N ASN A 303 -23.33 -0.84 5.35
CA ASN A 303 -24.54 0.00 5.23
C ASN A 303 -25.66 -0.46 6.18
N SER A 304 -25.32 -0.83 7.42
CA SER A 304 -26.23 -1.40 8.40
C SER A 304 -27.38 -0.48 8.82
N GLU A 305 -27.27 0.83 8.60
CA GLU A 305 -28.36 1.78 8.89
C GLU A 305 -29.61 1.55 8.04
N GLU A 306 -29.47 0.94 6.86
CA GLU A 306 -30.54 0.67 5.92
C GLU A 306 -31.32 -0.62 6.23
N PHE A 307 -30.83 -1.44 7.15
CA PHE A 307 -31.32 -2.81 7.37
C PHE A 307 -31.64 -3.12 8.83
N ASN A 308 -32.55 -4.08 9.01
CA ASN A 308 -32.75 -4.81 10.27
C ASN A 308 -31.99 -6.14 10.21
N PHE A 309 -31.53 -6.61 11.38
CA PHE A 309 -30.67 -7.78 11.51
C PHE A 309 -31.24 -8.77 12.49
N ASP A 310 -31.32 -10.04 12.09
CA ASP A 310 -31.69 -11.17 12.96
C ASP A 310 -30.55 -12.20 12.92
N MET A 311 -29.95 -12.47 14.07
CA MET A 311 -28.96 -13.55 14.19
C MET A 311 -29.67 -14.90 14.18
N LEU A 312 -29.32 -15.76 13.25
CA LEU A 312 -29.91 -17.10 13.10
C LEU A 312 -29.18 -18.17 13.92
N LYS A 313 -27.95 -17.88 14.34
CA LYS A 313 -27.14 -18.78 15.17
C LYS A 313 -26.48 -18.01 16.31
N GLN A 314 -26.29 -18.70 17.43
CA GLN A 314 -25.62 -18.14 18.62
C GLN A 314 -24.10 -18.32 18.53
N ALA A 315 -23.34 -17.39 19.14
CA ALA A 315 -21.90 -17.54 19.29
C ALA A 315 -21.54 -18.85 20.01
N GLY A 316 -20.39 -19.39 19.65
CA GLY A 316 -19.86 -20.64 20.22
C GLY A 316 -20.15 -21.90 19.44
N VAL A 317 -21.05 -21.86 18.42
CA VAL A 317 -21.35 -23.02 17.58
C VAL A 317 -20.34 -23.15 16.41
N GLU A 318 -20.07 -24.37 15.99
CA GLU A 318 -19.32 -24.65 14.76
C GLU A 318 -20.23 -24.43 13.55
N VAL A 319 -19.66 -23.78 12.52
CA VAL A 319 -20.37 -23.43 11.30
C VAL A 319 -19.52 -23.76 10.06
N THR A 320 -20.20 -23.99 8.96
CA THR A 320 -19.63 -24.18 7.63
C THR A 320 -20.09 -23.06 6.70
N ASN A 321 -19.48 -22.94 5.53
CA ASN A 321 -19.87 -21.97 4.51
C ASN A 321 -21.29 -22.15 3.92
N LYS A 322 -22.03 -23.19 4.36
CA LYS A 322 -23.43 -23.45 4.02
C LYS A 322 -24.41 -22.98 5.10
N ASP A 323 -23.92 -22.68 6.28
CA ASP A 323 -24.75 -22.31 7.43
C ASP A 323 -25.09 -20.82 7.41
N ASN A 324 -26.38 -20.49 7.30
CA ASN A 324 -26.84 -19.10 7.40
C ASN A 324 -26.69 -18.60 8.85
N ILE A 325 -26.00 -17.49 9.01
CA ILE A 325 -25.63 -16.90 10.31
C ILE A 325 -26.51 -15.72 10.64
N MET A 326 -26.80 -14.89 9.66
CA MET A 326 -27.52 -13.64 9.86
C MET A 326 -28.53 -13.42 8.73
N LYS A 327 -29.70 -12.93 9.08
CA LYS A 327 -30.74 -12.50 8.16
C LYS A 327 -30.77 -10.96 8.15
N VAL A 328 -30.75 -10.40 6.96
CA VAL A 328 -30.75 -8.95 6.72
C VAL A 328 -32.00 -8.57 5.94
N THR A 329 -32.79 -7.67 6.49
CA THR A 329 -34.08 -7.21 5.89
C THR A 329 -34.04 -5.71 5.71
N LYS A 330 -34.29 -5.21 4.51
CA LYS A 330 -34.31 -3.77 4.23
C LYS A 330 -35.40 -3.09 5.08
N LYS A 331 -35.05 -1.97 5.71
CA LYS A 331 -36.03 -1.16 6.46
C LYS A 331 -37.03 -0.55 5.51
N ASP A 332 -38.31 -0.58 5.83
CA ASP A 332 -39.35 0.11 5.06
C ASP A 332 -39.10 1.62 5.12
N GLN A 333 -38.99 2.27 3.97
CA GLN A 333 -38.84 3.74 3.87
C GLN A 333 -40.18 4.47 4.00
N THR A 334 -41.15 3.92 4.74
CA THR A 334 -42.43 4.57 4.97
C THR A 334 -42.61 4.84 6.45
N ALA A 335 -42.08 5.96 6.91
CA ALA A 335 -42.61 6.74 8.05
C ALA A 335 -41.71 7.98 8.32
N GLU A 336 -41.90 9.04 7.54
CA GLU A 336 -41.87 10.43 8.06
C GLU A 336 -42.80 11.28 7.21
#